data_b18e32cc5e267a37844369199a988633
#
_entry.id   b18e32cc5e267a37844369199a988633
#
_cell.length_a   1.000
_cell.length_b   1.000
_cell.length_c   1.000
_cell.angle_alpha   90.00
_cell.angle_beta   90.00
_cell.angle_gamma   90.00
#
_symmetry.space_group_name_H-M   'P 1'
#
loop_
_entity.id
_entity.type
_entity.pdbx_description
1 polymer ?
#
loop_
_entity_poly.entity_id
_entity_poly.type
_entity_poly.pdbx_seq_one_letter_code
_entity_poly.pdbx_strand_id
1 'polypeptide(L)'
;QQLVFYVYKNPFLGTKFDLKTIFVISQIVGYTLSKFIGIKIVSEVSRQRRLVMLVGMIIVAQLALLGFALLPPAGKVISIFFNGLPLGMVWGLVVWYLEGRKTSEMLLAGLSCSFIVASGVVKDIGRWLLSAHDVDQFWMPFIMGCLFLPPFLLSAYLLNRLPEPTTADKQSRMVRSTMDGKER
;
A
#
# COMPACT_ATOMS: atom_id res chain seq x y z
N GLN A 1 2.07 -17.53 -24.75
CA GLN A 1 0.87 -17.89 -24.00
C GLN A 1 -0.15 -16.76 -24.15
N GLN A 2 -1.26 -17.08 -24.84
CA GLN A 2 -2.34 -16.13 -25.09
C GLN A 2 -2.98 -15.81 -23.72
N LEU A 3 -2.84 -14.59 -23.27
CA LEU A 3 -3.72 -14.01 -22.25
C LEU A 3 -5.15 -14.17 -22.79
N VAL A 4 -5.93 -15.04 -22.19
CA VAL A 4 -7.36 -15.17 -22.48
C VAL A 4 -8.01 -13.91 -21.97
N PHE A 5 -8.19 -12.94 -22.85
CA PHE A 5 -8.88 -11.69 -22.56
C PHE A 5 -10.37 -11.99 -22.46
N TYR A 6 -10.89 -12.10 -21.26
CA TYR A 6 -12.34 -12.05 -21.03
C TYR A 6 -12.82 -10.64 -21.32
N VAL A 7 -13.45 -10.46 -22.46
CA VAL A 7 -14.05 -9.18 -22.86
C VAL A 7 -15.40 -9.05 -22.15
N TYR A 8 -15.47 -8.25 -21.09
CA TYR A 8 -16.72 -7.88 -20.48
C TYR A 8 -17.41 -6.82 -21.37
N LYS A 9 -18.55 -7.18 -21.94
CA LYS A 9 -19.43 -6.22 -22.62
C LYS A 9 -20.17 -5.43 -21.54
N ASN A 10 -19.78 -4.17 -21.34
CA ASN A 10 -20.51 -3.29 -20.44
C ASN A 10 -21.76 -2.79 -21.19
N PRO A 11 -23.00 -3.16 -20.74
CA PRO A 11 -24.23 -2.76 -21.42
C PRO A 11 -24.46 -1.24 -21.43
N PHE A 12 -23.81 -0.50 -20.52
CA PHE A 12 -23.98 0.95 -20.39
C PHE A 12 -23.13 1.81 -21.34
N LEU A 13 -21.95 1.32 -21.78
CA LEU A 13 -20.99 2.11 -22.54
C LEU A 13 -20.68 1.58 -23.94
N GLY A 14 -21.19 0.41 -24.31
CA GLY A 14 -20.93 -0.20 -25.61
C GLY A 14 -19.44 -0.50 -25.91
N THR A 15 -18.54 -0.22 -24.95
CA THR A 15 -17.10 -0.38 -25.06
C THR A 15 -16.65 -1.69 -24.43
N LYS A 16 -15.74 -2.39 -25.12
CA LYS A 16 -15.10 -3.60 -24.61
C LYS A 16 -13.95 -3.17 -23.70
N PHE A 17 -14.09 -3.29 -22.38
CA PHE A 17 -12.97 -3.11 -21.46
C PHE A 17 -12.22 -4.42 -21.24
N ASP A 18 -10.90 -4.34 -21.31
CA ASP A 18 -10.03 -5.43 -20.88
C ASP A 18 -10.19 -5.65 -19.38
N LEU A 19 -10.35 -6.91 -18.95
CA LEU A 19 -10.50 -7.30 -17.55
C LEU A 19 -9.34 -6.77 -16.67
N LYS A 20 -8.13 -6.74 -17.23
CA LYS A 20 -6.96 -6.16 -16.56
C LYS A 20 -7.16 -4.68 -16.26
N THR A 21 -7.68 -3.91 -17.20
CA THR A 21 -7.99 -2.50 -17.01
C THR A 21 -9.03 -2.29 -15.92
N ILE A 22 -10.06 -3.13 -15.87
CA ILE A 22 -11.08 -3.08 -14.82
C ILE A 22 -10.47 -3.32 -13.43
N PHE A 23 -9.57 -4.31 -13.29
CA PHE A 23 -8.88 -4.57 -12.02
C PHE A 23 -8.03 -3.37 -11.58
N VAL A 24 -7.27 -2.77 -12.50
CA VAL A 24 -6.44 -1.60 -12.20
C VAL A 24 -7.30 -0.42 -11.76
N ILE A 25 -8.38 -0.11 -12.48
CA ILE A 25 -9.30 0.97 -12.13
C ILE A 25 -9.93 0.72 -10.76
N SER A 26 -10.41 -0.50 -10.51
CA SER A 26 -11.02 -0.89 -9.25
C SER A 26 -10.07 -0.68 -8.06
N GLN A 27 -8.81 -1.10 -8.20
CA GLN A 27 -7.78 -0.92 -7.17
C GLN A 27 -7.47 0.56 -6.93
N ILE A 28 -7.33 1.36 -8.01
CA ILE A 28 -7.05 2.80 -7.92
C ILE A 28 -8.20 3.52 -7.21
N VAL A 29 -9.45 3.19 -7.54
CA VAL A 29 -10.63 3.78 -6.87
C VAL A 29 -10.62 3.45 -5.38
N GLY A 30 -10.40 2.18 -5.00
CA GLY A 30 -10.26 1.77 -3.60
C GLY A 30 -9.13 2.52 -2.88
N TYR A 31 -7.96 2.60 -3.49
CA TYR A 31 -6.80 3.31 -2.97
C TYR A 31 -7.06 4.81 -2.79
N THR A 32 -7.68 5.46 -3.78
CA THR A 32 -8.00 6.89 -3.72
C THR A 32 -9.02 7.18 -2.63
N LEU A 33 -10.10 6.40 -2.57
CA LEU A 33 -11.12 6.54 -1.54
C LEU A 33 -10.52 6.39 -0.13
N SER A 34 -9.63 5.42 0.04
CA SER A 34 -8.98 5.18 1.33
C SER A 34 -8.09 6.33 1.78
N LYS A 35 -7.51 7.10 0.86
CA LYS A 35 -6.72 8.29 1.23
C LYS A 35 -7.59 9.36 1.89
N PHE A 36 -8.78 9.61 1.37
CA PHE A 36 -9.71 10.56 1.99
C PHE A 36 -10.19 10.09 3.37
N ILE A 37 -10.60 8.83 3.48
CA ILE A 37 -11.00 8.23 4.75
C ILE A 37 -9.81 8.15 5.72
N GLY A 38 -8.64 7.82 5.21
CA GLY A 38 -7.40 7.64 5.96
C GLY A 38 -6.90 8.91 6.63
N ILE A 39 -7.13 10.09 6.06
CA ILE A 39 -6.73 11.36 6.68
C ILE A 39 -7.32 11.46 8.10
N LYS A 40 -8.62 11.20 8.25
CA LYS A 40 -9.29 11.24 9.55
C LYS A 40 -8.86 10.08 10.45
N ILE A 41 -8.92 8.86 9.94
CA ILE A 41 -8.62 7.66 10.74
C ILE A 41 -7.17 7.69 11.24
N VAL A 42 -6.20 7.97 10.35
CA VAL A 42 -4.77 7.98 10.70
C VAL A 42 -4.45 9.07 11.72
N SER A 43 -5.09 10.25 11.62
CA SER A 43 -4.87 11.35 12.57
C SER A 43 -5.37 11.04 13.98
N GLU A 44 -6.41 10.21 14.14
CA GLU A 44 -7.02 9.88 15.43
C GLU A 44 -6.38 8.65 16.09
N VAL A 45 -5.56 7.87 15.38
CA VAL A 45 -4.95 6.64 15.93
C VAL A 45 -3.87 6.94 16.95
N SER A 46 -4.08 6.47 18.18
CA SER A 46 -3.09 6.53 19.23
C SER A 46 -1.84 5.70 18.88
N ARG A 47 -0.67 6.12 19.38
CA ARG A 47 0.61 5.44 19.13
C ARG A 47 0.57 3.94 19.41
N GLN A 48 -0.06 3.55 20.52
CA GLN A 48 -0.16 2.14 20.95
C GLN A 48 -0.94 1.27 19.97
N ARG A 49 -1.91 1.84 19.25
CA ARG A 49 -2.76 1.12 18.28
C ARG A 49 -2.22 1.13 16.86
N ARG A 50 -1.20 1.95 16.57
CA ARG A 50 -0.65 2.10 15.20
C ARG A 50 -0.11 0.80 14.64
N LEU A 51 0.67 0.04 15.42
CA LEU A 51 1.20 -1.24 14.96
C LEU A 51 0.07 -2.22 14.66
N VAL A 52 -0.90 -2.34 15.55
CA VAL A 52 -2.05 -3.24 15.36
C VAL A 52 -2.83 -2.84 14.13
N MET A 53 -3.05 -1.55 13.93
CA MET A 53 -3.74 -1.03 12.73
C MET A 53 -2.93 -1.30 11.46
N LEU A 54 -1.61 -1.04 11.47
CA LEU A 54 -0.73 -1.29 10.33
C LEU A 54 -0.74 -2.77 9.91
N VAL A 55 -0.56 -3.68 10.88
CA VAL A 55 -0.60 -5.13 10.65
C VAL A 55 -1.99 -5.57 10.22
N GLY A 56 -3.04 -5.08 10.87
CA GLY A 56 -4.43 -5.38 10.52
C GLY A 56 -4.78 -4.99 9.09
N MET A 57 -4.35 -3.80 8.64
CA MET A 57 -4.55 -3.34 7.26
C MET A 57 -3.86 -4.25 6.23
N ILE A 58 -2.64 -4.72 6.52
CA ILE A 58 -1.94 -5.65 5.63
C ILE A 58 -2.61 -7.03 5.63
N ILE A 59 -3.10 -7.50 6.76
CA ILE A 59 -3.86 -8.77 6.82
C ILE A 59 -5.15 -8.65 5.97
N VAL A 60 -5.89 -7.55 6.08
CA VAL A 60 -7.09 -7.31 5.25
C VAL A 60 -6.72 -7.27 3.76
N ALA A 61 -5.62 -6.58 3.39
CA ALA A 61 -5.12 -6.58 2.03
C ALA A 61 -4.78 -7.99 1.54
N GLN A 62 -4.15 -8.80 2.38
CA GLN A 62 -3.78 -10.17 2.06
C GLN A 62 -5.01 -11.09 1.88
N LEU A 63 -6.03 -10.95 2.74
CA LEU A 63 -7.30 -11.66 2.60
C LEU A 63 -8.04 -11.26 1.31
N ALA A 64 -7.97 -10.00 0.94
CA ALA A 64 -8.51 -9.53 -0.34
C ALA A 64 -7.77 -10.15 -1.54
N LEU A 65 -6.43 -10.32 -1.47
CA LEU A 65 -5.67 -11.04 -2.50
C LEU A 65 -6.03 -12.53 -2.57
N LEU A 66 -6.33 -13.16 -1.43
CA LEU A 66 -6.86 -14.53 -1.41
C LEU A 66 -8.23 -14.60 -2.11
N GLY A 67 -9.11 -13.65 -1.82
CA GLY A 67 -10.39 -13.52 -2.54
C GLY A 67 -10.18 -13.32 -4.05
N PHE A 68 -9.18 -12.53 -4.45
CA PHE A 68 -8.83 -12.36 -5.86
C PHE A 68 -8.38 -13.68 -6.52
N ALA A 69 -7.69 -14.55 -5.80
CA ALA A 69 -7.32 -15.87 -6.32
C ALA A 69 -8.52 -16.80 -6.51
N LEU A 70 -9.44 -16.84 -5.54
CA LEU A 70 -10.50 -17.86 -5.43
C LEU A 70 -11.82 -17.49 -6.12
N LEU A 71 -12.18 -16.20 -6.18
CA LEU A 71 -13.51 -15.76 -6.61
C LEU A 71 -13.66 -15.72 -8.14
N PRO A 72 -14.91 -15.80 -8.64
CA PRO A 72 -15.21 -15.59 -10.07
C PRO A 72 -14.88 -14.14 -10.51
N PRO A 73 -14.86 -13.85 -11.83
CA PRO A 73 -14.40 -12.56 -12.37
C PRO A 73 -15.02 -11.31 -11.70
N ALA A 74 -16.31 -11.31 -11.42
CA ALA A 74 -16.96 -10.20 -10.72
C ALA A 74 -16.47 -10.05 -9.27
N GLY A 75 -16.30 -11.17 -8.57
CA GLY A 75 -15.75 -11.20 -7.22
C GLY A 75 -14.28 -10.74 -7.16
N LYS A 76 -13.49 -11.03 -8.21
CA LYS A 76 -12.11 -10.57 -8.33
C LYS A 76 -12.03 -9.03 -8.38
N VAL A 77 -12.95 -8.38 -9.09
CA VAL A 77 -13.01 -6.89 -9.17
C VAL A 77 -13.26 -6.31 -7.78
N ILE A 78 -14.22 -6.87 -7.04
CA ILE A 78 -14.54 -6.45 -5.68
C ILE A 78 -13.35 -6.70 -4.74
N SER A 79 -12.71 -7.85 -4.84
CA SER A 79 -11.53 -8.18 -4.01
C SER A 79 -10.38 -7.20 -4.23
N ILE A 80 -10.08 -6.83 -5.46
CA ILE A 80 -9.02 -5.86 -5.77
C ILE A 80 -9.38 -4.46 -5.26
N PHE A 81 -10.65 -4.06 -5.31
CA PHE A 81 -11.10 -2.83 -4.67
C PHE A 81 -10.81 -2.83 -3.17
N PHE A 82 -11.18 -3.90 -2.47
CA PHE A 82 -10.89 -4.05 -1.03
C PHE A 82 -9.41 -4.19 -0.71
N ASN A 83 -8.59 -4.70 -1.62
CA ASN A 83 -7.13 -4.65 -1.49
C ASN A 83 -6.59 -3.21 -1.56
N GLY A 84 -7.15 -2.37 -2.42
CA GLY A 84 -6.76 -0.96 -2.55
C GLY A 84 -7.00 -0.13 -1.28
N LEU A 85 -8.09 -0.40 -0.56
CA LEU A 85 -8.46 0.36 0.64
C LEU A 85 -7.38 0.37 1.74
N PRO A 86 -6.89 -0.78 2.25
CA PRO A 86 -5.83 -0.79 3.27
C PRO A 86 -4.54 -0.12 2.79
N LEU A 87 -4.14 -0.37 1.55
CA LEU A 87 -2.88 0.11 0.99
C LEU A 87 -2.77 1.65 0.98
N GLY A 88 -3.89 2.35 0.74
CA GLY A 88 -3.91 3.82 0.80
C GLY A 88 -3.66 4.39 2.19
N MET A 89 -4.11 3.70 3.25
CA MET A 89 -3.91 4.12 4.65
C MET A 89 -2.55 3.71 5.22
N VAL A 90 -2.00 2.59 4.79
CA VAL A 90 -0.70 2.09 5.26
C VAL A 90 0.41 3.13 5.06
N TRP A 91 0.42 3.83 3.92
CA TRP A 91 1.39 4.89 3.67
C TRP A 91 1.35 5.99 4.74
N GLY A 92 0.16 6.50 5.06
CA GLY A 92 -0.01 7.53 6.08
C GLY A 92 0.45 7.08 7.47
N LEU A 93 0.17 5.82 7.84
CA LEU A 93 0.63 5.24 9.11
C LEU A 93 2.15 5.15 9.19
N VAL A 94 2.82 4.74 8.11
CA VAL A 94 4.30 4.64 8.06
C VAL A 94 4.92 6.03 8.13
N VAL A 95 4.43 6.98 7.33
CA VAL A 95 4.93 8.37 7.32
C VAL A 95 4.83 8.97 8.71
N TRP A 96 3.75 8.72 9.43
CA TRP A 96 3.59 9.26 10.78
C TRP A 96 4.62 8.75 11.79
N TYR A 97 5.16 7.53 11.64
CA TYR A 97 6.29 7.07 12.46
C TYR A 97 7.59 7.84 12.20
N LEU A 98 7.77 8.32 10.98
CA LEU A 98 8.98 9.00 10.53
C LEU A 98 8.89 10.53 10.71
N GLU A 99 7.69 11.06 10.78
CA GLU A 99 7.41 12.48 10.88
C GLU A 99 7.77 13.04 12.27
N GLY A 100 8.08 14.34 12.33
CA GLY A 100 8.39 15.04 13.57
C GLY A 100 9.83 14.85 14.09
N ARG A 101 10.72 14.22 13.31
CA ARG A 101 12.15 14.05 13.62
C ARG A 101 12.98 15.04 12.84
N LYS A 102 14.15 15.42 13.37
CA LYS A 102 15.13 16.25 12.66
C LYS A 102 15.58 15.63 11.33
N THR A 103 15.60 14.30 11.26
CA THR A 103 15.98 13.50 10.09
C THR A 103 14.81 13.04 9.23
N SER A 104 13.59 13.54 9.43
CA SER A 104 12.38 13.11 8.72
C SER A 104 12.52 13.14 7.21
N GLU A 105 13.15 14.18 6.66
CA GLU A 105 13.33 14.34 5.21
C GLU A 105 14.22 13.22 4.63
N MET A 106 15.32 12.90 5.32
CA MET A 106 16.22 11.83 4.93
C MET A 106 15.55 10.44 5.01
N LEU A 107 14.76 10.20 6.08
CA LEU A 107 14.00 8.97 6.25
C LEU A 107 12.92 8.80 5.17
N LEU A 108 12.21 9.88 4.82
CA LEU A 108 11.21 9.86 3.76
C LEU A 108 11.84 9.67 2.36
N ALA A 109 13.01 10.29 2.13
CA ALA A 109 13.77 10.05 0.90
C ALA A 109 14.21 8.59 0.79
N GLY A 110 14.77 8.00 1.86
CA GLY A 110 15.12 6.59 1.92
C GLY A 110 13.92 5.66 1.70
N LEU A 111 12.76 5.99 2.30
CA LEU A 111 11.51 5.26 2.07
C LEU A 111 11.10 5.30 0.60
N SER A 112 11.18 6.47 -0.05
CA SER A 112 10.86 6.64 -1.47
C SER A 112 11.78 5.84 -2.38
N CYS A 113 13.10 5.84 -2.12
CA CYS A 113 14.07 5.00 -2.82
C CYS A 113 13.76 3.51 -2.66
N SER A 114 13.37 3.09 -1.46
CA SER A 114 12.99 1.69 -1.18
C SER A 114 11.81 1.23 -2.03
N PHE A 115 10.83 2.10 -2.31
CA PHE A 115 9.71 1.78 -3.19
C PHE A 115 10.13 1.47 -4.62
N ILE A 116 11.08 2.24 -5.15
CA ILE A 116 11.59 2.05 -6.52
C ILE A 116 12.27 0.69 -6.62
N VAL A 117 13.18 0.38 -5.69
CA VAL A 117 13.89 -0.90 -5.66
C VAL A 117 12.93 -2.06 -5.44
N ALA A 118 12.04 -1.96 -4.45
CA ALA A 118 11.07 -3.00 -4.15
C ALA A 118 10.17 -3.33 -5.35
N SER A 119 9.76 -2.32 -6.13
CA SER A 119 8.92 -2.54 -7.31
C SER A 119 9.62 -3.37 -8.38
N GLY A 120 10.93 -3.21 -8.56
CA GLY A 120 11.75 -4.03 -9.45
C GLY A 120 11.85 -5.47 -8.94
N VAL A 121 12.27 -5.66 -7.71
CA VAL A 121 12.44 -6.99 -7.09
C VAL A 121 11.13 -7.79 -7.10
N VAL A 122 10.00 -7.16 -6.74
CA VAL A 122 8.69 -7.83 -6.76
C VAL A 122 8.30 -8.27 -8.16
N LYS A 123 8.55 -7.45 -9.18
CA LYS A 123 8.26 -7.82 -10.58
C LYS A 123 9.12 -8.98 -11.06
N ASP A 124 10.40 -9.01 -10.71
CA ASP A 124 11.31 -10.07 -11.15
C ASP A 124 11.00 -11.40 -10.45
N ILE A 125 10.73 -11.40 -9.13
CA ILE A 125 10.28 -12.59 -8.41
C ILE A 125 8.92 -13.07 -8.97
N GLY A 126 7.99 -12.14 -9.24
CA GLY A 126 6.69 -12.49 -9.84
C GLY A 126 6.83 -13.14 -11.22
N ARG A 127 7.70 -12.64 -12.08
CA ARG A 127 8.01 -13.26 -13.38
C ARG A 127 8.61 -14.65 -13.21
N TRP A 128 9.55 -14.80 -12.28
CA TRP A 128 10.18 -16.08 -11.99
C TRP A 128 9.15 -17.12 -11.49
N LEU A 129 8.24 -16.74 -10.59
CA LEU A 129 7.16 -17.62 -10.13
C LEU A 129 6.25 -18.08 -11.28
N LEU A 130 5.89 -17.16 -12.18
CA LEU A 130 5.04 -17.49 -13.33
C LEU A 130 5.75 -18.36 -14.38
N SER A 131 7.07 -18.16 -14.60
CA SER A 131 7.81 -18.84 -15.66
C SER A 131 8.45 -20.15 -15.21
N ALA A 132 8.92 -20.26 -13.97
CA ALA A 132 9.67 -21.41 -13.47
C ALA A 132 8.80 -22.39 -12.69
N HIS A 133 7.68 -21.94 -12.12
CA HIS A 133 6.82 -22.77 -11.26
C HIS A 133 5.37 -22.90 -11.74
N ASP A 134 5.05 -22.44 -12.97
CA ASP A 134 3.71 -22.52 -13.58
C ASP A 134 2.58 -22.06 -12.64
N VAL A 135 2.87 -21.09 -11.76
CA VAL A 135 1.89 -20.52 -10.83
C VAL A 135 0.83 -19.79 -11.64
N ASP A 136 -0.45 -20.05 -11.34
CA ASP A 136 -1.56 -19.31 -11.95
C ASP A 136 -1.42 -17.79 -11.66
N GLN A 137 -1.65 -16.99 -12.70
CA GLN A 137 -1.52 -15.53 -12.64
C GLN A 137 -2.41 -14.87 -11.55
N PHE A 138 -3.53 -15.50 -11.19
CA PHE A 138 -4.43 -15.00 -10.13
C PHE A 138 -3.94 -15.33 -8.73
N TRP A 139 -3.15 -16.41 -8.57
CA TRP A 139 -2.54 -16.77 -7.29
C TRP A 139 -1.25 -16.02 -7.01
N MET A 140 -0.56 -15.56 -8.05
CA MET A 140 0.73 -14.89 -7.91
C MET A 140 0.72 -13.72 -6.92
N PRO A 141 -0.27 -12.78 -6.93
CA PRO A 141 -0.28 -11.67 -5.98
C PRO A 141 -0.41 -12.13 -4.52
N PHE A 142 -1.20 -13.17 -4.25
CA PHE A 142 -1.35 -13.73 -2.91
C PHE A 142 -0.06 -14.39 -2.42
N ILE A 143 0.60 -15.19 -3.25
CA ILE A 143 1.87 -15.85 -2.92
C ILE A 143 2.95 -14.81 -2.65
N MET A 144 3.04 -13.77 -3.49
CA MET A 144 3.95 -12.65 -3.26
C MET A 144 3.69 -11.95 -1.94
N GLY A 145 2.43 -11.70 -1.61
CA GLY A 145 2.04 -11.13 -0.33
C GLY A 145 2.47 -12.00 0.86
N CYS A 146 2.29 -13.32 0.77
CA CYS A 146 2.76 -14.27 1.80
C CYS A 146 4.29 -14.27 1.94
N LEU A 147 5.02 -14.19 0.82
CA LEU A 147 6.48 -14.16 0.82
C LEU A 147 7.03 -12.90 1.52
N PHE A 148 6.40 -11.74 1.29
CA PHE A 148 6.84 -10.48 1.87
C PHE A 148 6.22 -10.17 3.25
N LEU A 149 5.28 -10.97 3.72
CA LEU A 149 4.65 -10.78 5.03
C LEU A 149 5.64 -10.88 6.20
N PRO A 150 6.54 -11.90 6.28
CA PRO A 150 7.49 -11.98 7.40
C PRO A 150 8.45 -10.79 7.48
N PRO A 151 9.14 -10.35 6.40
CA PRO A 151 10.00 -9.17 6.45
C PRO A 151 9.20 -7.88 6.74
N PHE A 152 7.95 -7.79 6.30
CA PHE A 152 7.08 -6.69 6.67
C PHE A 152 6.78 -6.67 8.17
N LEU A 153 6.41 -7.80 8.77
CA LEU A 153 6.14 -7.90 10.22
C LEU A 153 7.36 -7.53 11.05
N LEU A 154 8.55 -7.99 10.64
CA LEU A 154 9.80 -7.61 11.27
C LEU A 154 10.03 -6.09 11.17
N SER A 155 9.86 -5.51 9.99
CA SER A 155 10.02 -4.07 9.76
C SER A 155 9.02 -3.25 10.58
N ALA A 156 7.76 -3.66 10.65
CA ALA A 156 6.71 -3.02 11.43
C ALA A 156 7.01 -3.09 12.94
N TYR A 157 7.51 -4.23 13.41
CA TYR A 157 7.96 -4.38 14.80
C TYR A 157 9.13 -3.45 15.12
N LEU A 158 10.15 -3.40 14.27
CA LEU A 158 11.30 -2.49 14.44
C LEU A 158 10.87 -1.02 14.41
N LEU A 159 9.95 -0.67 13.49
CA LEU A 159 9.39 0.68 13.40
C LEU A 159 8.67 1.08 14.69
N ASN A 160 7.93 0.16 15.30
CA ASN A 160 7.24 0.41 16.57
C ASN A 160 8.19 0.58 17.78
N ARG A 161 9.43 0.05 17.67
CA ARG A 161 10.48 0.21 18.70
C ARG A 161 11.19 1.56 18.62
N LEU A 162 10.96 2.35 17.58
CA LEU A 162 11.56 3.69 17.48
C LEU A 162 11.13 4.58 18.65
N PRO A 163 12.07 5.27 19.34
CA PRO A 163 11.75 6.21 20.40
C PRO A 163 10.90 7.38 19.87
N GLU A 164 10.24 8.10 20.75
CA GLU A 164 9.51 9.31 20.36
C GLU A 164 10.44 10.43 19.90
N PRO A 165 9.95 11.35 19.03
CA PRO A 165 10.69 12.56 18.72
C PRO A 165 11.05 13.33 19.99
N THR A 166 12.32 13.70 20.10
CA THR A 166 12.85 14.42 21.26
C THR A 166 12.34 15.87 21.32
N THR A 167 12.50 16.54 22.46
CA THR A 167 12.20 17.97 22.58
C THR A 167 12.99 18.82 21.58
N ALA A 168 14.24 18.46 21.31
CA ALA A 168 15.09 19.09 20.30
C ALA A 168 14.53 18.91 18.87
N ASP A 169 13.96 17.74 18.54
CA ASP A 169 13.28 17.50 17.27
C ASP A 169 12.05 18.41 17.10
N LYS A 170 11.27 18.56 18.17
CA LYS A 170 10.06 19.41 18.17
C LYS A 170 10.42 20.89 18.04
N GLN A 171 11.47 21.36 18.71
CA GLN A 171 11.94 22.73 18.62
C GLN A 171 12.48 23.10 17.22
N SER A 172 13.24 22.20 16.58
CA SER A 172 13.73 22.42 15.21
C SER A 172 12.59 22.59 14.19
N ARG A 173 11.43 21.96 14.43
CA ARG A 173 10.23 22.11 13.60
C ARG A 173 9.53 23.45 13.81
N MET A 174 9.47 23.95 15.05
CA MET A 174 8.86 25.26 15.35
C MET A 174 9.63 26.43 14.71
N VAL A 175 10.96 26.36 14.66
CA VAL A 175 11.80 27.39 14.01
C VAL A 175 11.57 27.41 12.49
N ARG A 176 11.28 26.28 11.84
CA ARG A 176 10.94 26.21 10.41
C ARG A 176 9.57 26.78 10.05
N SER A 177 8.62 26.80 10.98
CA SER A 177 7.25 27.29 10.73
C SER A 177 7.11 28.82 10.82
N THR A 178 8.11 29.51 11.37
CA THR A 178 8.17 30.97 11.41
C THR A 178 8.95 31.54 10.22
N MET A 179 8.47 31.29 8.99
CA MET A 179 8.83 32.16 7.88
C MET A 179 8.10 33.46 8.04
N ASP A 180 8.87 34.51 8.36
CA ASP A 180 8.37 35.89 8.43
C ASP A 180 7.74 36.27 7.09
N GLY A 181 6.57 36.94 7.13
CA GLY A 181 5.81 37.35 5.94
C GLY A 181 6.54 38.39 5.04
N LYS A 182 7.84 38.61 5.24
CA LYS A 182 8.73 39.38 4.37
C LYS A 182 9.48 38.57 3.32
N GLU A 183 9.38 37.25 3.39
CA GLU A 183 10.04 36.31 2.43
C GLU A 183 9.07 35.72 1.40
N ARG A 184 7.90 36.30 1.23
CA ARG A 184 6.96 35.95 0.14
C ARG A 184 7.12 36.87 -1.05
#